data_d6ebcf820098e3d720fcc77846a3a378
#
_entry.id   d6ebcf820098e3d720fcc77846a3a378
#
_cell.length_a   1.000
_cell.length_b   1.000
_cell.length_c   1.000
_cell.angle_alpha   90.00
_cell.angle_beta   90.00
_cell.angle_gamma   90.00
#
_symmetry.space_group_name_H-M   'P 1'
#
loop_
_entity.id
_entity.type
_entity.pdbx_description
1 polymer ?
#
loop_
_entity_poly.entity_id
_entity_poly.type
_entity_poly.pdbx_seq_one_letter_code
_entity_poly.pdbx_strand_id
1 'polypeptide(L)'
;MTSLHKVALGAAFAASTALTSFAASATELTIAIVNNGHMINMQKVAEAYTKETGVKLKWVSLEEGVLREQVTSDTATGGGEYDIINIGMQEAPIWGKAGWIEPLKFSSSYDIDDMLPAIRNGLSHEGTLYAAPFYGESSMVMYRKDLTDAAGVSIADNDSWENIKKVAMAIHNPDKGIYGACLRGKPGWGDNMAFITTMVNSFGGAWFDKDFRPTIDSDAWKKAINFYVDLLGTYGPPGSEGNSFNEILALYNEGKCGMWIDATIAASFLKVDGVAYAQSPNAGNPVGANWLWAWAMAVPAGSPNAEESKKFIEWATSKNYIKAVAAHPEFGWGKVPTGTRASTYASPEFQKVAKFASAEMAAIESAAPQATDVKPYVGVQFAAIPEFPQVGSAVAQEMAAALSGAKSVDEALKASQAAADAIMKEAGYYE
;
A
#
# COMPACT_ATOMS: atom_id res chain seq x y z
N MET A 1 -39.01 -91.43 -32.93
CA MET A 1 -37.58 -91.39 -33.22
C MET A 1 -37.30 -90.11 -33.98
N THR A 2 -37.03 -89.03 -33.30
CA THR A 2 -36.57 -87.81 -33.94
C THR A 2 -35.83 -86.94 -32.87
N SER A 3 -34.59 -86.75 -33.13
CA SER A 3 -33.62 -86.00 -32.30
C SER A 3 -33.85 -84.52 -32.43
N LEU A 4 -34.02 -83.81 -31.30
CA LEU A 4 -34.00 -82.31 -31.20
C LEU A 4 -32.57 -81.80 -30.93
N HIS A 5 -32.05 -81.07 -31.88
CA HIS A 5 -30.86 -80.30 -31.70
C HIS A 5 -31.20 -78.93 -31.06
N LYS A 6 -30.60 -78.65 -29.90
CA LYS A 6 -30.64 -77.35 -29.27
C LYS A 6 -29.49 -76.53 -29.79
N VAL A 7 -29.77 -75.41 -30.43
CA VAL A 7 -28.81 -74.36 -30.78
C VAL A 7 -28.78 -73.37 -29.64
N ALA A 8 -27.62 -73.23 -29.01
CA ALA A 8 -27.36 -72.17 -27.98
C ALA A 8 -26.79 -70.92 -28.68
N LEU A 9 -27.55 -69.81 -28.66
CA LEU A 9 -27.06 -68.49 -29.06
C LEU A 9 -26.35 -67.85 -27.86
N GLY A 10 -25.07 -67.71 -27.98
CA GLY A 10 -24.25 -66.91 -27.03
C GLY A 10 -24.33 -65.41 -27.38
N ALA A 11 -24.99 -64.62 -26.55
CA ALA A 11 -24.97 -63.19 -26.65
C ALA A 11 -23.69 -62.64 -25.93
N ALA A 12 -22.73 -62.15 -26.70
CA ALA A 12 -21.56 -61.40 -26.16
C ALA A 12 -21.98 -59.94 -25.85
N PHE A 13 -22.07 -59.60 -24.56
CA PHE A 13 -22.24 -58.25 -24.11
C PHE A 13 -20.86 -57.57 -24.17
N ALA A 14 -20.62 -56.72 -25.16
CA ALA A 14 -19.50 -55.79 -25.18
C ALA A 14 -19.81 -54.59 -24.26
N ALA A 15 -19.24 -54.59 -23.04
CA ALA A 15 -19.28 -53.41 -22.15
C ALA A 15 -18.33 -52.34 -22.67
N SER A 16 -18.90 -51.36 -23.39
CA SER A 16 -18.18 -50.15 -23.75
C SER A 16 -18.06 -49.25 -22.51
N THR A 17 -16.90 -49.28 -21.82
CA THR A 17 -16.53 -48.28 -20.82
C THR A 17 -16.26 -46.98 -21.52
N ALA A 18 -17.26 -46.08 -21.56
CA ALA A 18 -17.07 -44.70 -21.93
C ALA A 18 -16.25 -44.02 -20.83
N LEU A 19 -14.95 -43.83 -21.07
CA LEU A 19 -14.11 -42.91 -20.31
C LEU A 19 -14.63 -41.51 -20.61
N THR A 20 -15.54 -41.01 -19.78
CA THR A 20 -15.87 -39.60 -19.72
C THR A 20 -14.62 -38.89 -19.15
N SER A 21 -13.79 -38.35 -20.04
CA SER A 21 -12.79 -37.37 -19.69
C SER A 21 -13.53 -36.16 -19.12
N PHE A 22 -13.61 -36.02 -17.80
CA PHE A 22 -13.92 -34.77 -17.19
C PHE A 22 -12.76 -33.84 -17.59
N ALA A 23 -12.98 -33.00 -18.58
CA ALA A 23 -12.16 -31.84 -18.78
C ALA A 23 -12.26 -31.03 -17.46
N ALA A 24 -11.24 -31.10 -16.63
CA ALA A 24 -11.16 -30.23 -15.49
C ALA A 24 -11.29 -28.80 -16.01
N SER A 25 -12.34 -28.10 -15.65
CA SER A 25 -12.48 -26.67 -15.95
C SER A 25 -11.27 -25.99 -15.38
N ALA A 26 -10.56 -25.22 -16.21
CA ALA A 26 -9.42 -24.47 -15.73
C ALA A 26 -9.89 -23.57 -14.57
N THR A 27 -9.22 -23.66 -13.43
CA THR A 27 -9.52 -22.80 -12.27
C THR A 27 -9.35 -21.34 -12.68
N GLU A 28 -10.32 -20.51 -12.32
CA GLU A 28 -10.26 -19.06 -12.50
C GLU A 28 -10.18 -18.41 -11.11
N LEU A 29 -9.19 -17.54 -10.91
CA LEU A 29 -9.00 -16.76 -9.69
C LEU A 29 -9.43 -15.31 -9.93
N THR A 30 -10.35 -14.81 -9.12
CA THR A 30 -10.73 -13.38 -9.10
C THR A 30 -9.85 -12.64 -8.11
N ILE A 31 -9.09 -11.66 -8.60
CA ILE A 31 -8.04 -10.96 -7.82
C ILE A 31 -8.38 -9.48 -7.76
N ALA A 32 -8.69 -8.99 -6.55
CA ALA A 32 -8.89 -7.56 -6.28
C ALA A 32 -7.56 -6.89 -5.97
N ILE A 33 -7.18 -5.88 -6.76
CA ILE A 33 -5.91 -5.15 -6.63
C ILE A 33 -6.13 -3.63 -6.59
N VAL A 34 -5.23 -2.93 -5.89
CA VAL A 34 -5.16 -1.48 -5.96
C VAL A 34 -4.63 -1.03 -7.34
N ASN A 35 -5.25 0.01 -7.89
CA ASN A 35 -4.85 0.58 -9.18
C ASN A 35 -3.57 1.41 -9.03
N ASN A 36 -2.42 0.75 -9.08
CA ASN A 36 -1.11 1.39 -9.11
C ASN A 36 -0.14 0.68 -10.05
N GLY A 37 1.03 1.30 -10.28
CA GLY A 37 1.96 0.85 -11.33
C GLY A 37 2.45 -0.59 -11.17
N HIS A 38 2.79 -1.04 -9.96
CA HIS A 38 3.28 -2.42 -9.75
C HIS A 38 2.18 -3.47 -9.92
N MET A 39 0.95 -3.18 -9.46
CA MET A 39 -0.18 -4.09 -9.63
C MET A 39 -0.62 -4.19 -11.09
N ILE A 40 -0.53 -3.08 -11.84
CA ILE A 40 -0.77 -3.09 -13.29
C ILE A 40 0.31 -3.89 -14.03
N ASN A 41 1.59 -3.73 -13.66
CA ASN A 41 2.68 -4.50 -14.24
C ASN A 41 2.54 -6.00 -13.95
N MET A 42 2.05 -6.37 -12.76
CA MET A 42 1.80 -7.76 -12.39
C MET A 42 0.86 -8.46 -13.36
N GLN A 43 -0.18 -7.79 -13.84
CA GLN A 43 -1.14 -8.39 -14.77
C GLN A 43 -0.44 -8.92 -16.04
N LYS A 44 0.53 -8.15 -16.58
CA LYS A 44 1.32 -8.57 -17.75
C LYS A 44 2.29 -9.72 -17.44
N VAL A 45 2.99 -9.65 -16.30
CA VAL A 45 3.94 -10.69 -15.90
C VAL A 45 3.23 -12.00 -15.57
N ALA A 46 2.02 -11.93 -15.00
CA ALA A 46 1.20 -13.08 -14.63
C ALA A 46 0.64 -13.88 -15.83
N GLU A 47 0.72 -13.36 -17.06
CA GLU A 47 0.43 -14.15 -18.26
C GLU A 47 1.34 -15.38 -18.36
N ALA A 48 2.58 -15.29 -17.85
CA ALA A 48 3.49 -16.44 -17.79
C ALA A 48 2.98 -17.52 -16.84
N TYR A 49 2.43 -17.14 -15.67
CA TYR A 49 1.82 -18.08 -14.72
C TYR A 49 0.62 -18.79 -15.34
N THR A 50 -0.28 -18.05 -15.97
CA THR A 50 -1.44 -18.63 -16.69
C THR A 50 -0.98 -19.62 -17.77
N LYS A 51 0.05 -19.28 -18.53
CA LYS A 51 0.59 -20.17 -19.59
C LYS A 51 1.19 -21.45 -19.01
N GLU A 52 1.86 -21.37 -17.85
CA GLU A 52 2.51 -22.52 -17.21
C GLU A 52 1.51 -23.43 -16.50
N THR A 53 0.55 -22.86 -15.77
CA THR A 53 -0.34 -23.60 -14.88
C THR A 53 -1.72 -23.91 -15.47
N GLY A 54 -2.15 -23.14 -16.48
CA GLY A 54 -3.51 -23.19 -17.02
C GLY A 54 -4.55 -22.45 -16.17
N VAL A 55 -4.15 -21.88 -15.01
CA VAL A 55 -5.02 -21.07 -14.14
C VAL A 55 -5.35 -19.75 -14.83
N LYS A 56 -6.63 -19.42 -14.91
CA LYS A 56 -7.08 -18.12 -15.42
C LYS A 56 -7.10 -17.09 -14.31
N LEU A 57 -6.73 -15.85 -14.64
CA LEU A 57 -6.69 -14.75 -13.70
C LEU A 57 -7.65 -13.65 -14.16
N LYS A 58 -8.64 -13.37 -13.33
CA LYS A 58 -9.61 -12.29 -13.52
C LYS A 58 -9.24 -11.14 -12.59
N TRP A 59 -8.79 -10.02 -13.16
CA TRP A 59 -8.35 -8.86 -12.42
C TRP A 59 -9.46 -7.86 -12.18
N VAL A 60 -9.62 -7.43 -10.92
CA VAL A 60 -10.49 -6.34 -10.50
C VAL A 60 -9.59 -5.25 -9.95
N SER A 61 -9.29 -4.25 -10.78
CA SER A 61 -8.40 -3.14 -10.43
C SER A 61 -9.23 -1.94 -9.98
N LEU A 62 -9.05 -1.53 -8.73
CA LEU A 62 -9.87 -0.52 -8.06
C LEU A 62 -9.00 0.61 -7.52
N GLU A 63 -9.60 1.79 -7.43
CA GLU A 63 -9.03 2.89 -6.67
C GLU A 63 -8.93 2.53 -5.19
N GLU A 64 -7.95 3.08 -4.45
CA GLU A 64 -7.61 2.61 -3.10
C GLU A 64 -8.78 2.61 -2.13
N GLY A 65 -9.54 3.71 -2.04
CA GLY A 65 -10.68 3.81 -1.13
C GLY A 65 -11.78 2.80 -1.48
N VAL A 66 -12.07 2.65 -2.77
CA VAL A 66 -13.06 1.68 -3.29
C VAL A 66 -12.62 0.24 -3.05
N LEU A 67 -11.33 -0.07 -3.27
CA LEU A 67 -10.78 -1.39 -2.97
C LEU A 67 -10.97 -1.75 -1.50
N ARG A 68 -10.58 -0.85 -0.60
CA ARG A 68 -10.68 -1.08 0.85
C ARG A 68 -12.12 -1.34 1.29
N GLU A 69 -13.07 -0.56 0.78
CA GLU A 69 -14.50 -0.74 1.08
C GLU A 69 -15.01 -2.11 0.60
N GLN A 70 -14.75 -2.45 -0.67
CA GLN A 70 -15.26 -3.68 -1.28
C GLN A 70 -14.64 -4.93 -0.66
N VAL A 71 -13.31 -4.98 -0.51
CA VAL A 71 -12.67 -6.17 0.09
C VAL A 71 -13.01 -6.32 1.57
N THR A 72 -13.21 -5.23 2.33
CA THR A 72 -13.65 -5.30 3.71
C THR A 72 -15.07 -5.87 3.79
N SER A 73 -15.99 -5.39 2.96
CA SER A 73 -17.38 -5.86 2.93
C SER A 73 -17.48 -7.33 2.56
N ASP A 74 -16.79 -7.74 1.48
CA ASP A 74 -16.77 -9.14 1.04
C ASP A 74 -16.17 -10.07 2.10
N THR A 75 -14.99 -9.72 2.62
CA THR A 75 -14.27 -10.55 3.59
C THR A 75 -15.01 -10.67 4.92
N ALA A 76 -15.56 -9.57 5.45
CA ALA A 76 -16.30 -9.55 6.72
C ALA A 76 -17.59 -10.38 6.67
N THR A 77 -18.22 -10.49 5.50
CA THR A 77 -19.44 -11.27 5.31
C THR A 77 -19.18 -12.72 4.86
N GLY A 78 -17.93 -13.07 4.59
CA GLY A 78 -17.56 -14.38 4.01
C GLY A 78 -18.12 -14.57 2.61
N GLY A 79 -18.29 -13.48 1.84
CA GLY A 79 -18.97 -13.47 0.54
C GLY A 79 -18.28 -14.30 -0.54
N GLY A 80 -16.96 -14.33 -0.57
CA GLY A 80 -16.16 -15.10 -1.53
C GLY A 80 -16.24 -14.58 -2.97
N GLU A 81 -16.46 -13.27 -3.15
CA GLU A 81 -16.40 -12.61 -4.45
C GLU A 81 -14.99 -12.63 -5.02
N TYR A 82 -14.01 -12.52 -4.13
CA TYR A 82 -12.58 -12.50 -4.47
C TYR A 82 -11.88 -13.75 -3.94
N ASP A 83 -10.99 -14.32 -4.73
CA ASP A 83 -10.08 -15.41 -4.33
C ASP A 83 -8.79 -14.88 -3.72
N ILE A 84 -8.34 -13.73 -4.20
CA ILE A 84 -7.17 -13.03 -3.71
C ILE A 84 -7.51 -11.55 -3.57
N ILE A 85 -7.15 -10.98 -2.43
CA ILE A 85 -7.37 -9.57 -2.12
C ILE A 85 -6.06 -8.87 -1.83
N ASN A 86 -5.99 -7.60 -2.21
CA ASN A 86 -4.88 -6.72 -1.89
C ASN A 86 -5.21 -5.90 -0.64
N ILE A 87 -4.47 -6.14 0.42
CA ILE A 87 -4.61 -5.50 1.72
C ILE A 87 -3.25 -5.03 2.24
N GLY A 88 -3.22 -4.39 3.40
CA GLY A 88 -1.98 -3.91 3.98
C GLY A 88 -1.78 -4.28 5.44
N MET A 89 -0.86 -3.55 6.07
CA MET A 89 -0.40 -3.83 7.44
C MET A 89 -1.44 -3.45 8.51
N GLN A 90 -2.46 -2.68 8.16
CA GLN A 90 -3.56 -2.36 9.07
C GLN A 90 -4.52 -3.56 9.15
N GLU A 91 -4.88 -4.12 7.99
CA GLU A 91 -5.87 -5.18 7.89
C GLU A 91 -5.30 -6.57 8.25
N ALA A 92 -4.14 -6.92 7.74
CA ALA A 92 -3.62 -8.29 7.80
C ALA A 92 -3.56 -8.91 9.22
N PRO A 93 -3.00 -8.26 10.25
CA PRO A 93 -2.97 -8.83 11.59
C PRO A 93 -4.36 -8.88 12.25
N ILE A 94 -5.22 -7.90 11.99
CA ILE A 94 -6.58 -7.81 12.56
C ILE A 94 -7.47 -8.88 11.95
N TRP A 95 -7.48 -8.99 10.63
CA TRP A 95 -8.31 -9.96 9.91
C TRP A 95 -7.82 -11.39 10.08
N GLY A 96 -6.48 -11.57 10.16
CA GLY A 96 -5.90 -12.86 10.49
C GLY A 96 -6.32 -13.36 11.86
N LYS A 97 -6.27 -12.49 12.90
CA LYS A 97 -6.78 -12.78 14.23
C LYS A 97 -8.27 -13.10 14.25
N ALA A 98 -9.06 -12.39 13.44
CA ALA A 98 -10.51 -12.60 13.35
C ALA A 98 -10.89 -13.86 12.54
N GLY A 99 -9.94 -14.51 11.85
CA GLY A 99 -10.20 -15.66 10.98
C GLY A 99 -10.90 -15.28 9.68
N TRP A 100 -10.79 -14.04 9.24
CA TRP A 100 -11.38 -13.56 7.98
C TRP A 100 -10.53 -13.88 6.77
N ILE A 101 -9.22 -14.08 6.97
CA ILE A 101 -8.25 -14.45 5.93
C ILE A 101 -7.43 -15.66 6.36
N GLU A 102 -6.99 -16.43 5.38
CA GLU A 102 -6.24 -17.68 5.57
C GLU A 102 -4.79 -17.43 6.00
N PRO A 103 -4.23 -18.26 6.88
CA PRO A 103 -2.80 -18.25 7.16
C PRO A 103 -2.01 -18.71 5.94
N LEU A 104 -0.90 -18.04 5.67
CA LEU A 104 -0.01 -18.38 4.55
C LEU A 104 1.17 -19.20 5.02
N LYS A 105 1.36 -20.35 4.38
CA LYS A 105 2.53 -21.21 4.55
C LYS A 105 3.11 -21.51 3.18
N PHE A 106 4.37 -21.15 3.00
CA PHE A 106 5.07 -21.30 1.74
C PHE A 106 6.07 -22.43 1.76
N SER A 107 6.48 -22.88 0.59
CA SER A 107 7.54 -23.86 0.41
C SER A 107 8.89 -23.34 0.93
N SER A 108 9.83 -24.21 1.22
CA SER A 108 11.19 -23.81 1.64
C SER A 108 11.93 -22.99 0.57
N SER A 109 11.58 -23.17 -0.70
CA SER A 109 12.17 -22.42 -1.82
C SER A 109 11.71 -20.96 -1.89
N TYR A 110 10.64 -20.61 -1.20
CA TYR A 110 10.13 -19.24 -1.12
C TYR A 110 11.10 -18.31 -0.37
N ASP A 111 11.90 -18.86 0.56
CA ASP A 111 12.89 -18.14 1.35
C ASP A 111 12.27 -16.94 2.08
N ILE A 112 11.44 -17.24 3.07
CA ILE A 112 10.73 -16.24 3.87
C ILE A 112 11.68 -15.35 4.68
N ASP A 113 12.88 -15.85 5.01
CA ASP A 113 13.88 -15.12 5.79
C ASP A 113 14.60 -14.03 4.99
N ASP A 114 14.47 -14.05 3.66
CA ASP A 114 14.91 -12.96 2.78
C ASP A 114 13.98 -11.74 2.86
N MET A 115 12.79 -11.88 3.44
CA MET A 115 11.90 -10.74 3.64
C MET A 115 12.45 -9.78 4.69
N LEU A 116 12.27 -8.48 4.46
CA LEU A 116 12.58 -7.45 5.44
C LEU A 116 11.74 -7.66 6.70
N PRO A 117 12.36 -7.80 7.89
CA PRO A 117 11.65 -8.18 9.11
C PRO A 117 10.50 -7.23 9.48
N ALA A 118 10.67 -5.91 9.30
CA ALA A 118 9.65 -4.93 9.60
C ALA A 118 8.38 -5.14 8.75
N ILE A 119 8.56 -5.45 7.47
CA ILE A 119 7.46 -5.72 6.52
C ILE A 119 6.78 -7.05 6.86
N ARG A 120 7.55 -8.13 7.04
CA ARG A 120 7.01 -9.45 7.40
C ARG A 120 6.21 -9.39 8.70
N ASN A 121 6.77 -8.76 9.74
CA ASN A 121 6.13 -8.68 11.05
C ASN A 121 4.84 -7.86 11.01
N GLY A 122 4.79 -6.77 10.21
CA GLY A 122 3.59 -5.95 10.06
C GLY A 122 2.43 -6.66 9.34
N LEU A 123 2.69 -7.77 8.64
CA LEU A 123 1.69 -8.58 7.95
C LEU A 123 1.39 -9.90 8.67
N SER A 124 1.89 -10.03 9.90
CA SER A 124 1.76 -11.23 10.73
C SER A 124 0.99 -10.97 12.01
N HIS A 125 0.33 -12.01 12.53
CA HIS A 125 -0.23 -12.03 13.87
C HIS A 125 0.32 -13.25 14.62
N GLU A 126 0.91 -13.04 15.80
CA GLU A 126 1.53 -14.10 16.63
C GLU A 126 2.50 -14.99 15.84
N GLY A 127 3.32 -14.38 14.99
CA GLY A 127 4.31 -15.08 14.17
C GLY A 127 3.78 -15.81 12.94
N THR A 128 2.47 -15.81 12.72
CA THR A 128 1.84 -16.38 11.54
C THR A 128 1.64 -15.29 10.48
N LEU A 129 2.13 -15.51 9.27
CA LEU A 129 1.92 -14.60 8.14
C LEU A 129 0.51 -14.79 7.56
N TYR A 130 -0.23 -13.71 7.40
CA TYR A 130 -1.59 -13.73 6.84
C TYR A 130 -1.71 -13.03 5.49
N ALA A 131 -0.75 -12.17 5.15
CA ALA A 131 -0.66 -11.59 3.82
C ALA A 131 0.79 -11.57 3.34
N ALA A 132 1.04 -11.90 2.08
CA ALA A 132 2.38 -11.90 1.51
C ALA A 132 2.69 -10.53 0.89
N PRO A 133 3.76 -9.84 1.27
CA PRO A 133 4.08 -8.53 0.75
C PRO A 133 4.42 -8.62 -0.73
N PHE A 134 3.68 -7.88 -1.55
CA PHE A 134 3.99 -7.74 -2.97
C PHE A 134 5.02 -6.64 -3.20
N TYR A 135 4.83 -5.48 -2.57
CA TYR A 135 5.87 -4.49 -2.37
C TYR A 135 5.72 -3.82 -1.00
N GLY A 136 6.85 -3.35 -0.46
CA GLY A 136 6.89 -2.56 0.76
C GLY A 136 7.35 -1.14 0.45
N GLU A 137 7.03 -0.21 1.32
CA GLU A 137 7.36 1.20 1.13
C GLU A 137 7.49 1.94 2.46
N SER A 138 8.23 3.01 2.41
CA SER A 138 8.20 4.08 3.40
C SER A 138 7.84 5.38 2.71
N SER A 139 8.04 6.52 3.36
CA SER A 139 7.92 7.84 2.76
C SER A 139 9.30 8.48 2.55
N MET A 140 9.41 9.31 1.51
CA MET A 140 10.61 10.09 1.24
C MET A 140 10.29 11.37 0.47
N VAL A 141 11.25 12.28 0.41
CA VAL A 141 11.21 13.46 -0.46
C VAL A 141 11.79 13.08 -1.83
N MET A 142 11.00 13.28 -2.87
CA MET A 142 11.41 13.23 -4.27
C MET A 142 11.40 14.65 -4.82
N TYR A 143 12.54 15.15 -5.30
CA TYR A 143 12.62 16.55 -5.72
C TYR A 143 13.44 16.75 -6.98
N ARG A 144 13.12 17.80 -7.71
CA ARG A 144 13.79 18.25 -8.92
C ARG A 144 15.11 18.97 -8.54
N LYS A 145 16.20 18.19 -8.57
CA LYS A 145 17.53 18.71 -8.23
C LYS A 145 17.97 19.86 -9.16
N ASP A 146 17.59 19.82 -10.40
CA ASP A 146 17.86 20.90 -11.35
C ASP A 146 17.21 22.24 -10.93
N LEU A 147 16.01 22.19 -10.37
CA LEU A 147 15.33 23.39 -9.86
C LEU A 147 15.95 23.89 -8.56
N THR A 148 16.30 22.99 -7.65
CA THR A 148 16.95 23.38 -6.39
C THR A 148 18.35 23.94 -6.61
N ASP A 149 19.13 23.34 -7.50
CA ASP A 149 20.47 23.84 -7.87
C ASP A 149 20.37 25.25 -8.51
N ALA A 150 19.43 25.45 -9.43
CA ALA A 150 19.19 26.75 -10.06
C ALA A 150 18.75 27.83 -9.06
N ALA A 151 18.00 27.46 -8.02
CA ALA A 151 17.56 28.36 -6.96
C ALA A 151 18.57 28.54 -5.82
N GLY A 152 19.69 27.79 -5.83
CA GLY A 152 20.72 27.85 -4.78
C GLY A 152 20.24 27.31 -3.42
N VAL A 153 19.32 26.33 -3.41
CA VAL A 153 18.77 25.67 -2.20
C VAL A 153 19.03 24.18 -2.24
N SER A 154 18.94 23.51 -1.10
CA SER A 154 19.19 22.07 -0.99
C SER A 154 18.25 21.42 0.01
N ILE A 155 18.04 20.12 -0.12
CA ILE A 155 17.32 19.26 0.82
C ILE A 155 18.29 18.21 1.34
N ALA A 156 18.32 18.03 2.66
CA ALA A 156 19.09 16.98 3.33
C ALA A 156 18.16 15.83 3.78
N ASP A 157 18.75 14.70 4.15
CA ASP A 157 18.02 13.64 4.84
C ASP A 157 17.50 14.14 6.19
N ASN A 158 16.25 13.82 6.51
CA ASN A 158 15.56 14.25 7.74
C ASN A 158 15.59 15.77 7.97
N ASP A 159 15.48 16.53 6.88
CA ASP A 159 15.52 17.99 6.93
C ASP A 159 14.36 18.58 7.77
N SER A 160 14.46 19.85 8.13
CA SER A 160 13.39 20.54 8.83
C SER A 160 12.24 20.90 7.90
N TRP A 161 11.03 20.93 8.43
CA TRP A 161 9.85 21.39 7.69
C TRP A 161 9.99 22.85 7.23
N GLU A 162 10.70 23.68 8.02
CA GLU A 162 11.00 25.06 7.66
C GLU A 162 11.88 25.13 6.40
N ASN A 163 12.90 24.27 6.28
CA ASN A 163 13.71 24.23 5.07
C ASN A 163 12.91 23.68 3.88
N ILE A 164 12.05 22.67 4.08
CA ILE A 164 11.14 22.16 3.04
C ILE A 164 10.27 23.29 2.49
N LYS A 165 9.67 24.12 3.36
CA LYS A 165 8.87 25.27 2.93
C LYS A 165 9.72 26.31 2.20
N LYS A 166 10.93 26.60 2.68
CA LYS A 166 11.88 27.49 2.02
C LYS A 166 12.23 27.01 0.61
N VAL A 167 12.48 25.70 0.46
CA VAL A 167 12.76 25.10 -0.84
C VAL A 167 11.52 25.18 -1.75
N ALA A 168 10.34 24.80 -1.24
CA ALA A 168 9.10 24.91 -1.99
C ALA A 168 8.87 26.33 -2.52
N MET A 169 9.06 27.35 -1.68
CA MET A 169 8.96 28.76 -2.07
C MET A 169 9.98 29.12 -3.17
N ALA A 170 11.22 28.67 -3.04
CA ALA A 170 12.30 29.03 -3.98
C ALA A 170 12.13 28.45 -5.38
N ILE A 171 11.53 27.25 -5.49
CA ILE A 171 11.31 26.56 -6.77
C ILE A 171 9.90 26.73 -7.33
N HIS A 172 8.98 27.36 -6.59
CA HIS A 172 7.61 27.61 -7.03
C HIS A 172 7.56 28.66 -8.13
N ASN A 173 7.02 28.29 -9.29
CA ASN A 173 6.90 29.19 -10.45
C ASN A 173 5.61 28.87 -11.21
N PRO A 174 4.45 29.34 -10.72
CA PRO A 174 3.15 29.05 -11.31
C PRO A 174 2.99 29.59 -12.74
N ASP A 175 3.70 30.66 -13.09
CA ASP A 175 3.70 31.20 -14.47
C ASP A 175 4.29 30.21 -15.47
N LYS A 176 5.17 29.31 -15.02
CA LYS A 176 5.73 28.20 -15.79
C LYS A 176 5.01 26.86 -15.52
N GLY A 177 3.93 26.88 -14.73
CA GLY A 177 3.21 25.67 -14.33
C GLY A 177 3.97 24.78 -13.38
N ILE A 178 4.96 25.30 -12.63
CA ILE A 178 5.76 24.54 -11.66
C ILE A 178 5.29 24.89 -10.26
N TYR A 179 4.81 23.89 -9.52
CA TYR A 179 4.39 23.99 -8.13
C TYR A 179 5.48 23.50 -7.20
N GLY A 180 5.75 24.25 -6.14
CA GLY A 180 6.87 23.98 -5.22
C GLY A 180 6.72 22.68 -4.45
N ALA A 181 5.50 22.36 -4.02
CA ALA A 181 5.20 21.14 -3.28
C ALA A 181 3.93 20.48 -3.81
N CYS A 182 3.98 19.19 -4.11
CA CYS A 182 2.82 18.36 -4.41
C CYS A 182 2.66 17.32 -3.30
N LEU A 183 1.51 17.32 -2.64
CA LEU A 183 1.20 16.43 -1.52
C LEU A 183 -0.22 15.91 -1.68
N ARG A 184 -0.54 14.77 -1.06
CA ARG A 184 -1.89 14.22 -1.07
C ARG A 184 -2.85 15.12 -0.31
N GLY A 185 -3.95 15.53 -0.95
CA GLY A 185 -5.04 16.29 -0.36
C GLY A 185 -6.38 15.58 -0.39
N LYS A 186 -6.53 14.56 -1.28
CA LYS A 186 -7.75 13.76 -1.39
C LYS A 186 -8.06 13.06 -0.06
N PRO A 187 -9.30 13.17 0.45
CA PRO A 187 -9.64 12.59 1.73
C PRO A 187 -9.64 11.07 1.69
N GLY A 188 -8.95 10.47 2.65
CA GLY A 188 -8.88 9.03 2.89
C GLY A 188 -7.81 8.71 3.93
N TRP A 189 -8.06 7.69 4.77
CA TRP A 189 -7.07 7.34 5.78
C TRP A 189 -5.74 6.84 5.18
N GLY A 190 -5.79 6.22 3.99
CA GLY A 190 -4.61 5.83 3.21
C GLY A 190 -4.17 6.89 2.20
N ASP A 191 -4.96 7.95 1.99
CA ASP A 191 -4.67 9.07 1.10
C ASP A 191 -4.00 10.23 1.86
N ASN A 192 -4.70 11.36 2.08
CA ASN A 192 -4.12 12.53 2.75
C ASN A 192 -3.63 12.21 4.17
N MET A 193 -4.34 11.33 4.92
CA MET A 193 -3.96 11.02 6.29
C MET A 193 -2.69 10.17 6.39
N ALA A 194 -2.30 9.40 5.38
CA ALA A 194 -1.01 8.73 5.36
C ALA A 194 0.14 9.73 5.49
N PHE A 195 0.10 10.80 4.70
CA PHE A 195 1.07 11.89 4.77
C PHE A 195 0.92 12.75 6.02
N ILE A 196 -0.32 13.22 6.31
CA ILE A 196 -0.60 14.12 7.43
C ILE A 196 -0.19 13.49 8.76
N THR A 197 -0.46 12.18 8.96
CA THR A 197 -0.09 11.48 10.19
C THR A 197 1.42 11.50 10.42
N THR A 198 2.24 11.29 9.40
CA THR A 198 3.70 11.33 9.56
C THR A 198 4.19 12.74 9.87
N MET A 199 3.56 13.76 9.28
CA MET A 199 3.83 15.14 9.65
C MET A 199 3.46 15.41 11.11
N VAL A 200 2.26 15.01 11.55
CA VAL A 200 1.82 15.14 12.95
C VAL A 200 2.78 14.43 13.91
N ASN A 201 3.17 13.20 13.59
CA ASN A 201 4.15 12.44 14.39
C ASN A 201 5.48 13.20 14.53
N SER A 202 5.97 13.80 13.44
CA SER A 202 7.21 14.58 13.45
C SER A 202 7.14 15.86 14.31
N PHE A 203 5.93 16.41 14.47
CA PHE A 203 5.65 17.50 15.42
C PHE A 203 5.37 17.01 16.85
N GLY A 204 5.48 15.70 17.12
CA GLY A 204 5.30 15.09 18.43
C GLY A 204 3.84 14.78 18.79
N GLY A 205 2.95 14.76 17.81
CA GLY A 205 1.56 14.36 17.97
C GLY A 205 1.35 12.84 17.83
N ALA A 206 0.17 12.39 18.19
CA ALA A 206 -0.30 11.02 18.03
C ALA A 206 -1.81 11.03 17.76
N TRP A 207 -2.39 9.89 17.37
CA TRP A 207 -3.84 9.74 17.22
C TRP A 207 -4.55 9.67 18.55
N PHE A 208 -3.98 8.91 19.50
CA PHE A 208 -4.59 8.56 20.77
C PHE A 208 -3.60 8.69 21.91
N ASP A 209 -4.09 9.01 23.08
CA ASP A 209 -3.34 8.89 24.34
C ASP A 209 -3.31 7.42 24.86
N LYS A 210 -2.68 7.21 26.03
CA LYS A 210 -2.55 5.88 26.65
C LYS A 210 -3.89 5.19 26.99
N ASP A 211 -4.97 5.95 27.08
CA ASP A 211 -6.32 5.46 27.37
C ASP A 211 -7.16 5.37 26.06
N PHE A 212 -6.51 5.42 24.91
CA PHE A 212 -7.10 5.44 23.56
C PHE A 212 -8.08 6.59 23.32
N ARG A 213 -7.95 7.71 24.06
CA ARG A 213 -8.70 8.92 23.78
C ARG A 213 -8.02 9.68 22.63
N PRO A 214 -8.78 10.16 21.64
CA PRO A 214 -8.21 10.96 20.56
C PRO A 214 -7.51 12.22 21.06
N THR A 215 -6.40 12.58 20.41
CA THR A 215 -5.60 13.79 20.75
C THR A 215 -5.47 14.74 19.56
N ILE A 216 -6.49 14.76 18.68
CA ILE A 216 -6.47 15.45 17.38
C ILE A 216 -6.55 16.98 17.56
N ASP A 217 -7.09 17.47 18.66
CA ASP A 217 -7.15 18.91 18.98
C ASP A 217 -5.91 19.43 19.72
N SER A 218 -4.85 18.61 19.85
CA SER A 218 -3.61 18.99 20.51
C SER A 218 -2.78 20.05 19.73
N ASP A 219 -1.88 20.76 20.44
CA ASP A 219 -0.99 21.74 19.84
C ASP A 219 -0.11 21.15 18.72
N ALA A 220 0.31 19.89 18.84
CA ALA A 220 1.09 19.20 17.83
C ALA A 220 0.31 19.04 16.52
N TRP A 221 -0.94 18.57 16.59
CA TRP A 221 -1.83 18.51 15.44
C TRP A 221 -2.08 19.90 14.84
N LYS A 222 -2.39 20.89 15.69
CA LYS A 222 -2.64 22.25 15.22
C LYS A 222 -1.45 22.84 14.46
N LYS A 223 -0.22 22.65 14.97
CA LYS A 223 1.01 23.08 14.28
C LYS A 223 1.18 22.37 12.94
N ALA A 224 1.04 21.03 12.92
CA ALA A 224 1.19 20.25 11.71
C ALA A 224 0.15 20.61 10.63
N ILE A 225 -1.13 20.74 11.01
CA ILE A 225 -2.19 21.04 10.04
C ILE A 225 -2.11 22.47 9.51
N ASN A 226 -1.79 23.47 10.36
CA ASN A 226 -1.54 24.81 9.87
C ASN A 226 -0.37 24.84 8.88
N PHE A 227 0.70 24.09 9.15
CA PHE A 227 1.84 24.01 8.24
C PHE A 227 1.46 23.32 6.92
N TYR A 228 0.72 22.21 6.98
CA TYR A 228 0.25 21.48 5.81
C TYR A 228 -0.64 22.35 4.91
N VAL A 229 -1.63 23.02 5.49
CA VAL A 229 -2.56 23.89 4.75
C VAL A 229 -1.81 25.08 4.13
N ASP A 230 -0.89 25.69 4.86
CA ASP A 230 -0.09 26.81 4.36
C ASP A 230 0.87 26.38 3.24
N LEU A 231 1.57 25.25 3.41
CA LEU A 231 2.51 24.73 2.42
C LEU A 231 1.80 24.37 1.11
N LEU A 232 0.74 23.57 1.20
CA LEU A 232 0.03 23.06 0.03
C LEU A 232 -0.89 24.12 -0.59
N GLY A 233 -1.53 24.94 0.24
CA GLY A 233 -2.38 26.05 -0.23
C GLY A 233 -1.61 27.16 -0.92
N THR A 234 -0.33 27.40 -0.53
CA THR A 234 0.50 28.46 -1.12
C THR A 234 1.36 27.95 -2.28
N TYR A 235 1.95 26.77 -2.16
CA TYR A 235 2.94 26.26 -3.12
C TYR A 235 2.50 25.01 -3.86
N GLY A 236 1.30 24.48 -3.58
CA GLY A 236 0.72 23.32 -4.26
C GLY A 236 -0.01 23.67 -5.54
N PRO A 237 -0.34 22.69 -6.36
CA PRO A 237 -1.18 22.88 -7.55
C PRO A 237 -2.63 23.21 -7.15
N PRO A 238 -3.37 23.98 -7.98
CA PRO A 238 -4.80 24.17 -7.79
C PRO A 238 -5.54 22.83 -7.75
N GLY A 239 -6.53 22.71 -6.87
CA GLY A 239 -7.29 21.46 -6.72
C GLY A 239 -6.55 20.37 -5.96
N SER A 240 -5.54 20.73 -5.16
CA SER A 240 -4.75 19.78 -4.36
C SER A 240 -5.62 18.90 -3.46
N GLU A 241 -6.78 19.38 -3.01
CA GLU A 241 -7.75 18.63 -2.21
C GLU A 241 -8.37 17.42 -2.93
N GLY A 242 -8.20 17.33 -4.25
CA GLY A 242 -8.61 16.18 -5.08
C GLY A 242 -7.46 15.26 -5.46
N ASN A 243 -6.21 15.60 -5.16
CA ASN A 243 -5.06 14.84 -5.59
C ASN A 243 -4.67 13.74 -4.59
N SER A 244 -4.56 12.51 -5.09
CA SER A 244 -3.94 11.37 -4.44
C SER A 244 -2.66 10.97 -5.16
N PHE A 245 -2.16 9.77 -4.91
CA PHE A 245 -0.90 9.25 -5.46
C PHE A 245 -0.83 9.32 -6.99
N ASN A 246 -1.86 8.85 -7.69
CA ASN A 246 -1.85 8.76 -9.16
C ASN A 246 -1.91 10.15 -9.83
N GLU A 247 -2.70 11.06 -9.29
CA GLU A 247 -2.81 12.44 -9.79
C GLU A 247 -1.47 13.18 -9.61
N ILE A 248 -0.82 13.01 -8.45
CA ILE A 248 0.48 13.64 -8.20
C ILE A 248 1.58 13.01 -9.06
N LEU A 249 1.57 11.68 -9.25
CA LEU A 249 2.51 11.00 -10.15
C LEU A 249 2.38 11.55 -11.59
N ALA A 250 1.15 11.79 -12.06
CA ALA A 250 0.92 12.39 -13.37
C ALA A 250 1.48 13.83 -13.43
N LEU A 251 1.14 14.67 -12.45
CA LEU A 251 1.64 16.05 -12.35
C LEU A 251 3.18 16.10 -12.28
N TYR A 252 3.80 15.20 -11.51
CA TYR A 252 5.26 15.14 -11.40
C TYR A 252 5.90 14.74 -12.73
N ASN A 253 5.36 13.73 -13.40
CA ASN A 253 5.84 13.26 -14.70
C ASN A 253 5.62 14.27 -15.84
N GLU A 254 4.67 15.19 -15.68
CA GLU A 254 4.48 16.34 -16.57
C GLU A 254 5.44 17.51 -16.23
N GLY A 255 6.31 17.36 -15.23
CA GLY A 255 7.25 18.38 -14.78
C GLY A 255 6.61 19.52 -13.98
N LYS A 256 5.36 19.36 -13.54
CA LYS A 256 4.60 20.38 -12.80
C LYS A 256 4.88 20.41 -11.30
N CYS A 257 5.50 19.38 -10.73
CA CYS A 257 5.88 19.31 -9.32
C CYS A 257 7.38 19.53 -9.15
N GLY A 258 7.77 20.47 -8.31
CA GLY A 258 9.17 20.68 -7.92
C GLY A 258 9.63 19.70 -6.83
N MET A 259 8.72 19.35 -5.93
CA MET A 259 8.95 18.41 -4.84
C MET A 259 7.67 17.62 -4.55
N TRP A 260 7.84 16.33 -4.23
CA TRP A 260 6.79 15.42 -3.81
C TRP A 260 7.27 14.60 -2.60
N ILE A 261 6.53 14.65 -1.50
CA ILE A 261 6.82 13.85 -0.29
C ILE A 261 5.74 12.79 -0.20
N ASP A 262 6.12 11.54 -0.43
CA ASP A 262 5.15 10.44 -0.54
C ASP A 262 5.86 9.08 -0.49
N ALA A 263 5.11 8.02 -0.76
CA ALA A 263 5.54 6.64 -0.84
C ALA A 263 6.78 6.46 -1.71
N THR A 264 7.78 5.76 -1.16
CA THR A 264 9.06 5.51 -1.84
C THR A 264 8.90 4.81 -3.18
N ILE A 265 7.84 4.01 -3.31
CA ILE A 265 7.52 3.26 -4.52
C ILE A 265 7.30 4.16 -5.75
N ALA A 266 6.90 5.43 -5.55
CA ALA A 266 6.71 6.40 -6.63
C ALA A 266 7.97 6.57 -7.47
N ALA A 267 9.17 6.46 -6.86
CA ALA A 267 10.45 6.58 -7.56
C ALA A 267 10.61 5.60 -8.73
N SER A 268 10.02 4.42 -8.65
CA SER A 268 10.01 3.43 -9.74
C SER A 268 9.21 3.89 -10.97
N PHE A 269 8.36 4.91 -10.83
CA PHE A 269 7.44 5.36 -11.88
C PHE A 269 7.71 6.79 -12.36
N LEU A 270 8.68 7.48 -11.76
CA LEU A 270 9.10 8.80 -12.21
C LEU A 270 9.76 8.72 -13.60
N LYS A 271 9.39 9.67 -14.45
CA LYS A 271 9.89 9.77 -15.85
C LYS A 271 10.69 11.05 -16.08
N VAL A 272 10.74 11.94 -15.09
CA VAL A 272 11.46 13.21 -15.16
C VAL A 272 12.93 12.98 -14.82
N ASP A 273 13.82 13.56 -15.59
CA ASP A 273 15.25 13.55 -15.29
C ASP A 273 15.61 14.50 -14.14
N GLY A 274 16.75 14.25 -13.51
CA GLY A 274 17.28 15.14 -12.47
C GLY A 274 16.55 15.03 -11.11
N VAL A 275 15.83 13.92 -10.88
CA VAL A 275 15.22 13.66 -9.57
C VAL A 275 16.28 13.24 -8.56
N ALA A 276 16.24 13.83 -7.38
CA ALA A 276 16.99 13.42 -6.21
C ALA A 276 16.04 13.01 -5.07
N TYR A 277 16.58 12.31 -4.10
CA TYR A 277 15.84 11.66 -3.04
C TYR A 277 16.44 12.01 -1.68
N ALA A 278 15.60 12.20 -0.68
CA ALA A 278 15.99 12.39 0.72
C ALA A 278 14.97 11.72 1.64
N GLN A 279 15.37 11.36 2.84
CA GLN A 279 14.44 10.86 3.85
C GLN A 279 13.44 11.95 4.24
N SER A 280 12.26 11.52 4.72
CA SER A 280 11.16 12.42 5.09
C SER A 280 11.60 13.46 6.11
N PRO A 281 11.09 14.70 6.00
CA PRO A 281 11.45 15.78 6.92
C PRO A 281 10.84 15.55 8.30
N ASN A 282 11.40 16.24 9.30
CA ASN A 282 10.87 16.21 10.65
C ASN A 282 10.97 17.60 11.34
N ALA A 283 10.30 17.73 12.49
CA ALA A 283 10.28 18.95 13.30
C ALA A 283 11.13 18.81 14.58
N GLY A 284 12.27 18.10 14.49
CA GLY A 284 13.12 17.77 15.63
C GLY A 284 12.74 16.46 16.33
N ASN A 285 11.68 15.78 15.89
CA ASN A 285 11.28 14.45 16.30
C ASN A 285 11.24 13.53 15.07
N PRO A 286 12.28 12.72 14.79
CA PRO A 286 12.31 11.83 13.65
C PRO A 286 11.39 10.61 13.80
N VAL A 287 10.93 10.29 15.01
CA VAL A 287 10.08 9.13 15.27
C VAL A 287 8.74 9.30 14.55
N GLY A 288 8.44 8.38 13.63
CA GLY A 288 7.21 8.40 12.84
C GLY A 288 7.21 9.36 11.65
N ALA A 289 8.33 10.04 11.35
CA ALA A 289 8.46 10.86 10.13
C ALA A 289 8.50 10.01 8.85
N ASN A 290 9.08 8.81 8.93
CA ASN A 290 9.06 7.82 7.87
C ASN A 290 7.96 6.80 8.16
N TRP A 291 7.00 6.64 7.26
CA TRP A 291 5.94 5.64 7.45
C TRP A 291 6.42 4.22 7.15
N LEU A 292 5.58 3.24 7.38
CA LEU A 292 5.84 1.86 7.00
C LEU A 292 4.56 1.25 6.46
N TRP A 293 4.59 0.79 5.22
CA TRP A 293 3.47 0.14 4.57
C TRP A 293 3.94 -1.02 3.69
N ALA A 294 3.07 -1.96 3.47
CA ALA A 294 3.18 -2.94 2.40
C ALA A 294 1.79 -3.19 1.81
N TRP A 295 1.70 -3.14 0.50
CA TRP A 295 0.59 -3.76 -0.20
C TRP A 295 0.90 -5.24 -0.35
N ALA A 296 0.01 -6.06 0.15
CA ALA A 296 0.19 -7.50 0.29
C ALA A 296 -1.01 -8.26 -0.28
N MET A 297 -0.81 -9.51 -0.60
CA MET A 297 -1.85 -10.40 -1.10
C MET A 297 -2.29 -11.36 0.01
N ALA A 298 -3.59 -11.47 0.20
CA ALA A 298 -4.20 -12.39 1.16
C ALA A 298 -5.31 -13.22 0.49
N VAL A 299 -5.66 -14.33 1.13
CA VAL A 299 -6.75 -15.21 0.70
C VAL A 299 -7.90 -15.04 1.68
N PRO A 300 -9.09 -14.55 1.26
CA PRO A 300 -10.28 -14.54 2.10
C PRO A 300 -10.66 -15.95 2.52
N ALA A 301 -11.09 -16.12 3.78
CA ALA A 301 -11.53 -17.42 4.29
C ALA A 301 -12.75 -17.99 3.52
N GLY A 302 -13.54 -17.14 2.87
CA GLY A 302 -14.66 -17.53 2.02
C GLY A 302 -14.29 -17.98 0.60
N SER A 303 -13.01 -17.89 0.18
CA SER A 303 -12.61 -18.29 -1.17
C SER A 303 -12.73 -19.79 -1.39
N PRO A 304 -13.46 -20.24 -2.43
CA PRO A 304 -13.53 -21.65 -2.80
C PRO A 304 -12.22 -22.17 -3.42
N ASN A 305 -11.30 -21.27 -3.80
CA ASN A 305 -10.06 -21.58 -4.51
C ASN A 305 -8.81 -21.32 -3.64
N ALA A 306 -8.93 -21.42 -2.30
CA ALA A 306 -7.89 -21.01 -1.36
C ALA A 306 -6.50 -21.62 -1.64
N GLU A 307 -6.42 -22.92 -1.95
CA GLU A 307 -5.12 -23.57 -2.19
C GLU A 307 -4.47 -23.10 -3.50
N GLU A 308 -5.25 -22.85 -4.53
CA GLU A 308 -4.70 -22.33 -5.79
C GLU A 308 -4.30 -20.85 -5.65
N SER A 309 -5.07 -20.10 -4.87
CA SER A 309 -4.73 -18.71 -4.50
C SER A 309 -3.41 -18.62 -3.74
N LYS A 310 -3.17 -19.51 -2.77
CA LYS A 310 -1.88 -19.56 -2.04
C LYS A 310 -0.71 -19.85 -2.98
N LYS A 311 -0.85 -20.75 -3.96
CA LYS A 311 0.18 -21.03 -4.97
C LYS A 311 0.48 -19.79 -5.83
N PHE A 312 -0.57 -19.10 -6.29
CA PHE A 312 -0.38 -17.87 -7.05
C PHE A 312 0.32 -16.79 -6.22
N ILE A 313 -0.07 -16.60 -4.96
CA ILE A 313 0.55 -15.64 -4.05
C ILE A 313 2.03 -15.99 -3.83
N GLU A 314 2.35 -17.29 -3.58
CA GLU A 314 3.74 -17.72 -3.44
C GLU A 314 4.57 -17.38 -4.67
N TRP A 315 4.05 -17.62 -5.87
CA TRP A 315 4.71 -17.26 -7.12
C TRP A 315 4.85 -15.74 -7.27
N ALA A 316 3.77 -14.99 -7.11
CA ALA A 316 3.70 -13.53 -7.36
C ALA A 316 4.57 -12.70 -6.40
N THR A 317 4.92 -13.24 -5.22
CA THR A 317 5.72 -12.57 -4.20
C THR A 317 7.13 -13.18 -4.03
N SER A 318 7.50 -14.11 -4.92
CA SER A 318 8.78 -14.82 -4.89
C SER A 318 9.93 -14.04 -5.51
N LYS A 319 11.15 -14.48 -5.24
CA LYS A 319 12.35 -14.03 -5.97
C LYS A 319 12.27 -14.30 -7.46
N ASN A 320 11.59 -15.38 -7.86
CA ASN A 320 11.42 -15.72 -9.28
C ASN A 320 10.51 -14.73 -9.99
N TYR A 321 9.47 -14.23 -9.32
CA TYR A 321 8.66 -13.15 -9.85
C TYR A 321 9.48 -11.86 -10.06
N ILE A 322 10.31 -11.46 -9.08
CA ILE A 322 11.20 -10.30 -9.21
C ILE A 322 12.13 -10.45 -10.42
N LYS A 323 12.72 -11.65 -10.60
CA LYS A 323 13.53 -11.94 -11.79
C LYS A 323 12.73 -11.90 -13.09
N ALA A 324 11.48 -12.37 -13.07
CA ALA A 324 10.60 -12.31 -14.24
C ALA A 324 10.29 -10.86 -14.64
N VAL A 325 10.02 -9.98 -13.67
CA VAL A 325 9.86 -8.54 -13.92
C VAL A 325 11.16 -7.95 -14.48
N ALA A 326 12.30 -8.26 -13.86
CA ALA A 326 13.61 -7.75 -14.31
C ALA A 326 13.99 -8.18 -15.74
N ALA A 327 13.56 -9.38 -16.14
CA ALA A 327 13.77 -9.93 -17.47
C ALA A 327 12.71 -9.51 -18.50
N HIS A 328 11.59 -8.90 -18.04
CA HIS A 328 10.50 -8.52 -18.92
C HIS A 328 10.93 -7.38 -19.88
N PRO A 329 10.63 -7.47 -21.18
CA PRO A 329 11.15 -6.52 -22.18
C PRO A 329 10.66 -5.07 -21.96
N GLU A 330 9.50 -4.89 -21.31
CA GLU A 330 8.94 -3.56 -21.02
C GLU A 330 9.37 -2.99 -19.67
N PHE A 331 9.93 -3.79 -18.73
CA PHE A 331 10.10 -3.38 -17.34
C PHE A 331 11.56 -3.27 -16.90
N GLY A 332 12.30 -4.36 -16.86
CA GLY A 332 13.67 -4.38 -16.36
C GLY A 332 13.75 -4.17 -14.83
N TRP A 333 14.98 -4.08 -14.33
CA TRP A 333 15.26 -3.91 -12.89
C TRP A 333 14.69 -2.63 -12.28
N GLY A 334 14.45 -1.59 -13.05
CA GLY A 334 13.86 -0.34 -12.57
C GLY A 334 12.36 -0.44 -12.22
N LYS A 335 11.71 -1.56 -12.53
CA LYS A 335 10.28 -1.80 -12.29
C LYS A 335 9.99 -3.02 -11.41
N VAL A 336 11.02 -3.62 -10.81
CA VAL A 336 10.80 -4.70 -9.83
C VAL A 336 10.10 -4.15 -8.59
N PRO A 337 9.21 -4.92 -7.94
CA PRO A 337 8.68 -4.56 -6.63
C PRO A 337 9.82 -4.42 -5.61
N THR A 338 9.81 -3.35 -4.83
CA THR A 338 10.82 -3.03 -3.81
C THR A 338 10.26 -3.15 -2.40
N GLY A 339 11.07 -2.88 -1.38
CA GLY A 339 10.65 -2.85 0.01
C GLY A 339 10.34 -4.19 0.65
N THR A 340 10.57 -5.31 -0.03
CA THR A 340 10.17 -6.63 0.49
C THR A 340 11.32 -7.57 0.79
N ARG A 341 12.34 -7.64 -0.07
CA ARG A 341 13.40 -8.66 -0.01
C ARG A 341 14.79 -8.05 0.02
N ALA A 342 15.59 -8.47 1.00
CA ALA A 342 16.98 -8.03 1.13
C ALA A 342 17.82 -8.35 -0.12
N SER A 343 17.59 -9.49 -0.76
CA SER A 343 18.29 -9.90 -1.98
C SER A 343 18.05 -8.98 -3.17
N THR A 344 16.91 -8.29 -3.24
CA THR A 344 16.64 -7.27 -4.28
C THR A 344 17.61 -6.11 -4.14
N TYR A 345 17.78 -5.58 -2.92
CA TYR A 345 18.70 -4.47 -2.65
C TYR A 345 20.17 -4.86 -2.77
N ALA A 346 20.49 -6.14 -2.52
CA ALA A 346 21.85 -6.67 -2.72
C ALA A 346 22.20 -6.89 -4.21
N SER A 347 21.22 -6.86 -5.14
CA SER A 347 21.50 -7.05 -6.58
C SER A 347 22.26 -5.86 -7.16
N PRO A 348 23.45 -6.07 -7.78
CA PRO A 348 24.18 -5.02 -8.45
C PRO A 348 23.40 -4.38 -9.61
N GLU A 349 22.57 -5.15 -10.30
CA GLU A 349 21.75 -4.70 -11.41
C GLU A 349 20.65 -3.74 -10.91
N PHE A 350 20.02 -4.05 -9.77
CA PHE A 350 19.05 -3.17 -9.14
C PHE A 350 19.72 -1.87 -8.67
N GLN A 351 20.83 -1.96 -7.92
CA GLN A 351 21.56 -0.80 -7.42
C GLN A 351 22.01 0.16 -8.53
N LYS A 352 22.32 -0.37 -9.71
CA LYS A 352 22.73 0.44 -10.87
C LYS A 352 21.61 1.36 -11.36
N VAL A 353 20.35 0.94 -11.29
CA VAL A 353 19.20 1.66 -11.84
C VAL A 353 18.36 2.37 -10.76
N ALA A 354 18.26 1.81 -9.56
CA ALA A 354 17.43 2.32 -8.46
C ALA A 354 18.21 3.34 -7.61
N LYS A 355 18.32 4.56 -8.07
CA LYS A 355 19.03 5.65 -7.35
C LYS A 355 18.42 5.99 -6.00
N PHE A 356 17.16 5.63 -5.78
CA PHE A 356 16.42 5.82 -4.54
C PHE A 356 16.64 4.69 -3.52
N ALA A 357 17.24 3.56 -3.90
CA ALA A 357 17.30 2.35 -3.09
C ALA A 357 17.86 2.55 -1.68
N SER A 358 18.91 3.36 -1.52
CA SER A 358 19.48 3.66 -0.20
C SER A 358 18.57 4.50 0.68
N ALA A 359 17.89 5.50 0.11
CA ALA A 359 16.94 6.33 0.84
C ALA A 359 15.71 5.51 1.28
N GLU A 360 15.18 4.66 0.39
CA GLU A 360 14.07 3.75 0.68
C GLU A 360 14.41 2.76 1.81
N MET A 361 15.57 2.09 1.73
CA MET A 361 15.99 1.16 2.79
C MET A 361 16.16 1.86 4.13
N ALA A 362 16.85 2.99 4.16
CA ALA A 362 17.05 3.77 5.39
C ALA A 362 15.71 4.24 5.98
N ALA A 363 14.75 4.63 5.14
CA ALA A 363 13.42 5.02 5.58
C ALA A 363 12.62 3.83 6.15
N ILE A 364 12.66 2.65 5.52
CA ILE A 364 12.01 1.43 6.02
C ILE A 364 12.64 0.99 7.36
N GLU A 365 13.97 0.99 7.45
CA GLU A 365 14.69 0.56 8.66
C GLU A 365 14.48 1.52 9.84
N SER A 366 14.33 2.82 9.58
CA SER A 366 14.08 3.84 10.61
C SER A 366 12.62 3.97 11.02
N ALA A 367 11.70 3.33 10.31
CA ALA A 367 10.30 3.34 10.68
C ALA A 367 10.07 2.69 12.06
N ALA A 368 9.25 3.33 12.90
CA ALA A 368 8.99 2.92 14.28
C ALA A 368 7.51 2.53 14.49
N PRO A 369 7.08 1.35 13.98
CA PRO A 369 5.68 0.94 14.05
C PRO A 369 5.23 0.47 15.45
N GLN A 370 6.14 0.21 16.39
CA GLN A 370 5.81 -0.32 17.71
C GLN A 370 5.08 0.69 18.57
N ALA A 371 4.24 0.19 19.48
CA ALA A 371 3.64 1.00 20.51
C ALA A 371 4.69 1.54 21.49
N THR A 372 4.45 2.75 22.01
CA THR A 372 5.28 3.42 23.02
C THR A 372 4.38 4.06 24.06
N ASP A 373 4.95 4.61 25.13
CA ASP A 373 4.16 5.32 26.14
C ASP A 373 3.43 6.57 25.59
N VAL A 374 3.97 7.17 24.53
CA VAL A 374 3.37 8.34 23.86
C VAL A 374 2.39 7.94 22.76
N LYS A 375 2.66 6.82 22.10
CA LYS A 375 1.86 6.27 21.01
C LYS A 375 1.44 4.84 21.38
N PRO A 376 0.27 4.63 22.00
CA PRO A 376 -0.12 3.33 22.60
C PRO A 376 -0.58 2.27 21.59
N TYR A 377 -0.41 2.52 20.29
CA TYR A 377 -0.84 1.64 19.20
C TYR A 377 0.34 1.27 18.30
N VAL A 378 0.22 0.14 17.63
CA VAL A 378 1.11 -0.29 16.54
C VAL A 378 0.71 0.44 15.25
N GLY A 379 1.69 0.71 14.38
CA GLY A 379 1.53 1.44 13.13
C GLY A 379 2.30 2.77 13.15
N VAL A 380 2.51 3.36 12.00
CA VAL A 380 3.14 4.70 11.87
C VAL A 380 2.14 5.72 11.38
N GLN A 381 1.67 5.56 10.13
CA GLN A 381 0.68 6.45 9.52
C GLN A 381 -0.76 6.01 9.80
N PHE A 382 -0.95 4.95 10.56
CA PHE A 382 -2.23 4.43 10.99
C PHE A 382 -2.13 3.89 12.43
N ALA A 383 -3.25 3.60 13.06
CA ALA A 383 -3.32 2.79 14.27
C ALA A 383 -3.86 1.40 13.93
N ALA A 384 -3.17 0.32 14.37
CA ALA A 384 -3.58 -1.06 14.10
C ALA A 384 -4.72 -1.49 15.06
N ILE A 385 -5.84 -0.81 14.96
CA ILE A 385 -7.10 -1.12 15.67
C ILE A 385 -8.24 -1.22 14.67
N PRO A 386 -9.29 -2.00 14.93
CA PRO A 386 -10.40 -2.20 13.98
C PRO A 386 -11.12 -0.90 13.58
N GLU A 387 -11.21 0.07 14.47
CA GLU A 387 -11.93 1.34 14.29
C GLU A 387 -11.14 2.36 13.47
N PHE A 388 -9.84 2.16 13.29
CA PHE A 388 -8.99 3.16 12.64
C PHE A 388 -9.45 3.56 11.23
N PRO A 389 -9.89 2.66 10.34
CA PRO A 389 -10.39 3.05 9.03
C PRO A 389 -11.53 4.07 9.10
N GLN A 390 -12.43 3.92 10.06
CA GLN A 390 -13.54 4.84 10.28
C GLN A 390 -13.06 6.17 10.88
N VAL A 391 -12.23 6.12 11.92
CA VAL A 391 -11.64 7.32 12.54
C VAL A 391 -10.80 8.09 11.52
N GLY A 392 -9.88 7.41 10.84
CA GLY A 392 -8.99 8.04 9.87
C GLY A 392 -9.74 8.66 8.69
N SER A 393 -10.81 8.01 8.20
CA SER A 393 -11.64 8.53 7.11
C SER A 393 -12.47 9.76 7.54
N ALA A 394 -13.02 9.76 8.75
CA ALA A 394 -13.73 10.92 9.28
C ALA A 394 -12.80 12.14 9.43
N VAL A 395 -11.59 11.94 9.98
CA VAL A 395 -10.58 13.00 10.10
C VAL A 395 -10.09 13.48 8.73
N ALA A 396 -9.92 12.56 7.78
CA ALA A 396 -9.47 12.90 6.42
C ALA A 396 -10.38 13.91 5.72
N GLN A 397 -11.71 13.78 5.90
CA GLN A 397 -12.70 14.71 5.34
C GLN A 397 -12.53 16.12 5.92
N GLU A 398 -12.32 16.22 7.23
CA GLU A 398 -12.11 17.49 7.90
C GLU A 398 -10.78 18.17 7.48
N MET A 399 -9.73 17.37 7.27
CA MET A 399 -8.45 17.90 6.78
C MET A 399 -8.57 18.42 5.33
N ALA A 400 -9.34 17.74 4.47
CA ALA A 400 -9.63 18.22 3.13
C ALA A 400 -10.50 19.49 3.16
N ALA A 401 -11.45 19.59 4.08
CA ALA A 401 -12.25 20.81 4.29
C ALA A 401 -11.38 22.00 4.76
N ALA A 402 -10.38 21.75 5.61
CA ALA A 402 -9.42 22.78 6.01
C ALA A 402 -8.54 23.22 4.83
N LEU A 403 -8.04 22.26 4.03
CA LEU A 403 -7.19 22.54 2.87
C LEU A 403 -7.93 23.36 1.80
N SER A 404 -9.19 23.04 1.52
CA SER A 404 -10.02 23.79 0.57
C SER A 404 -10.50 25.14 1.09
N GLY A 405 -10.27 25.46 2.37
CA GLY A 405 -10.77 26.68 3.00
C GLY A 405 -12.27 26.66 3.34
N ALA A 406 -12.92 25.50 3.23
CA ALA A 406 -14.33 25.33 3.62
C ALA A 406 -14.52 25.40 5.15
N LYS A 407 -13.46 25.07 5.91
CA LYS A 407 -13.37 25.23 7.36
C LYS A 407 -12.04 25.86 7.74
N SER A 408 -11.98 26.56 8.85
CA SER A 408 -10.71 26.89 9.49
C SER A 408 -10.04 25.62 10.05
N VAL A 409 -8.73 25.66 10.24
CA VAL A 409 -8.00 24.55 10.86
C VAL A 409 -8.55 24.20 12.25
N ASP A 410 -8.88 25.22 13.06
CA ASP A 410 -9.43 25.01 14.41
C ASP A 410 -10.82 24.33 14.37
N GLU A 411 -11.69 24.70 13.43
CA GLU A 411 -12.99 24.03 13.23
C GLU A 411 -12.83 22.58 12.78
N ALA A 412 -11.94 22.34 11.83
CA ALA A 412 -11.65 21.01 11.32
C ALA A 412 -11.08 20.09 12.40
N LEU A 413 -10.11 20.55 13.20
CA LEU A 413 -9.53 19.79 14.31
C LEU A 413 -10.56 19.46 15.38
N LYS A 414 -11.41 20.44 15.76
CA LYS A 414 -12.49 20.23 16.72
C LYS A 414 -13.53 19.23 16.22
N ALA A 415 -13.91 19.30 14.96
CA ALA A 415 -14.82 18.33 14.35
C ALA A 415 -14.21 16.93 14.28
N SER A 416 -12.93 16.85 13.90
CA SER A 416 -12.16 15.59 13.89
C SER A 416 -12.06 14.94 15.28
N GLN A 417 -11.74 15.73 16.31
CA GLN A 417 -11.68 15.26 17.69
C GLN A 417 -13.02 14.69 18.13
N ALA A 418 -14.11 15.41 17.86
CA ALA A 418 -15.47 14.98 18.25
C ALA A 418 -15.90 13.70 17.51
N ALA A 419 -15.61 13.59 16.21
CA ALA A 419 -15.94 12.40 15.43
C ALA A 419 -15.16 11.17 15.90
N ALA A 420 -13.84 11.31 16.12
CA ALA A 420 -13.01 10.24 16.63
C ALA A 420 -13.43 9.80 18.04
N ASP A 421 -13.75 10.76 18.94
CA ASP A 421 -14.23 10.47 20.31
C ASP A 421 -15.54 9.67 20.28
N ALA A 422 -16.47 10.03 19.42
CA ALA A 422 -17.75 9.33 19.27
C ALA A 422 -17.53 7.87 18.80
N ILE A 423 -16.67 7.64 17.79
CA ILE A 423 -16.37 6.31 17.27
C ILE A 423 -15.73 5.44 18.37
N MET A 424 -14.74 5.98 19.10
CA MET A 424 -14.01 5.23 20.12
C MET A 424 -14.88 4.91 21.34
N LYS A 425 -15.83 5.80 21.70
CA LYS A 425 -16.84 5.54 22.73
C LYS A 425 -17.82 4.45 22.29
N GLU A 426 -18.34 4.52 21.07
CA GLU A 426 -19.25 3.50 20.53
C GLU A 426 -18.58 2.12 20.50
N ALA A 427 -17.28 2.06 20.23
CA ALA A 427 -16.48 0.85 20.26
C ALA A 427 -16.14 0.37 21.70
N GLY A 428 -16.48 1.15 22.74
CA GLY A 428 -16.34 0.74 24.14
C GLY A 428 -14.93 0.91 24.72
N TYR A 429 -14.08 1.74 24.13
CA TYR A 429 -12.74 2.00 24.70
C TYR A 429 -12.81 2.78 26.02
N TYR A 430 -13.83 3.62 26.20
CA TYR A 430 -14.11 4.41 27.41
C TYR A 430 -15.56 4.91 27.39
N GLU A 431 -16.04 5.38 28.56
CA GLU A 431 -17.40 5.92 28.76
C GLU A 431 -17.54 7.38 28.24
#